data_7659f0a8a0b32cc39782d46a4d283985
#
_entry.id   7659f0a8a0b32cc39782d46a4d283985
#
_cell.length_a   1.000
_cell.length_b   1.000
_cell.length_c   1.000
_cell.angle_alpha   90.00
_cell.angle_beta   90.00
_cell.angle_gamma   90.00
#
_symmetry.space_group_name_H-M   'P 1'
#
loop_
_entity.id
_entity.type
_entity.pdbx_description
1 polymer ?
#
loop_
_entity_poly.entity_id
_entity_poly.type
_entity_poly.pdbx_seq_one_letter_code
_entity_poly.pdbx_strand_id
1 'polypeptide(L)'
;MQLMKQLSILLILFLFLSPVLTGQQVDVQKLDEYFSSAIEKFEIPGVAIGIVKDDSVIFAKGYGDGITPNTVFGIASMSKAFTAASIGMLVDENKISWDDKVQKYLADFTLSDPYISSQLTITDLISHRSGLKTFDGDLLWYGTNYPRNEIVKRIRKLPLKNQFRAEYGYQNVMFITAGEVLEEVSGKSWDEFVRERIFNKLGMNNSSTSITEFKEGMAVAVPHVDGKPIKQLNYDNSGPAASINSTVNDILKWGQMWLNNGKWNGEQILSENVINKIFTPHIMMPVRPGNKYGTNFQGYGLGWFMFDYSSHKILHHGGGLPGVHTKIVLVPDANLAFVILTNQLNNLVDALMYKILDSFLNSKDIDYAAQALDSYKKYYEQLNKQKQEREEKRVEGTTPSLPFEQYAGNYIDDYYGSAKIKFTDDKLTLTLVPAAEIFTGELTHWHYNTFKIQFADPYLPFGLVNFEFNTDGKLTGFIIDLPNPDFHFENLHFKKQ
;
A
#
# COMPACT_ATOMS: atom_id res chain seq x y z
N MET A 1 58.52 49.42 15.88
CA MET A 1 58.36 48.10 16.49
C MET A 1 57.13 47.97 17.45
N GLN A 2 56.53 49.13 17.84
CA GLN A 2 55.35 49.15 18.73
C GLN A 2 53.98 49.13 18.00
N LEU A 3 53.94 49.53 16.72
CA LEU A 3 52.69 49.53 15.94
C LEU A 3 52.25 48.12 15.39
N MET A 4 53.18 47.19 15.27
CA MET A 4 52.89 45.82 14.78
C MET A 4 52.34 44.87 15.86
N LYS A 5 52.48 45.18 17.14
CA LYS A 5 51.95 44.38 18.24
C LYS A 5 50.47 44.68 18.58
N GLN A 6 49.93 45.80 18.15
CA GLN A 6 48.52 46.16 18.39
C GLN A 6 47.59 45.63 17.32
N LEU A 7 48.10 45.31 16.10
CA LEU A 7 47.27 44.71 15.03
C LEU A 7 47.02 43.19 15.21
N SER A 8 47.91 42.51 15.96
CA SER A 8 47.77 41.06 16.20
C SER A 8 46.76 40.70 17.28
N ILE A 9 46.37 41.62 18.14
CA ILE A 9 45.38 41.37 19.21
C ILE A 9 43.96 41.64 18.73
N LEU A 10 43.78 42.46 17.68
CA LEU A 10 42.43 42.69 17.12
C LEU A 10 41.94 41.58 16.19
N LEU A 11 42.84 40.71 15.70
CA LEU A 11 42.48 39.62 14.80
C LEU A 11 42.04 38.34 15.53
N ILE A 12 42.28 38.23 16.83
CA ILE A 12 41.94 37.02 17.63
C ILE A 12 40.56 37.12 18.28
N LEU A 13 39.95 38.31 18.36
CA LEU A 13 38.63 38.49 18.97
C LEU A 13 37.43 38.32 18.01
N PHE A 14 37.69 38.12 16.71
CA PHE A 14 36.62 37.95 15.71
C PHE A 14 36.29 36.47 15.39
N LEU A 15 36.96 35.50 16.03
CA LEU A 15 36.85 34.08 15.69
C LEU A 15 35.89 33.26 16.62
N PHE A 16 35.16 33.90 17.51
CA PHE A 16 34.28 33.18 18.46
C PHE A 16 32.83 33.65 18.52
N LEU A 17 32.35 34.36 17.50
CA LEU A 17 30.91 34.59 17.34
C LEU A 17 30.44 33.95 16.04
N SER A 18 30.57 32.61 15.93
CA SER A 18 29.66 31.85 15.06
C SER A 18 28.29 31.99 15.70
N PRO A 19 27.29 32.60 15.04
CA PRO A 19 25.93 32.46 15.52
C PRO A 19 25.65 30.97 15.54
N VAL A 20 25.46 30.41 16.72
CA VAL A 20 24.71 29.14 16.82
C VAL A 20 23.35 29.48 16.22
N LEU A 21 23.15 29.12 14.96
CA LEU A 21 21.85 29.06 14.36
C LEU A 21 21.08 28.02 15.21
N THR A 22 20.46 28.48 16.30
CA THR A 22 19.45 27.73 17.00
C THR A 22 18.32 27.56 15.98
N GLY A 23 18.33 26.43 15.27
CA GLY A 23 17.19 26.04 14.47
C GLY A 23 15.95 26.22 15.34
N GLN A 24 14.93 26.87 14.83
CA GLN A 24 13.70 27.13 15.56
C GLN A 24 13.16 25.76 16.03
N GLN A 25 13.14 25.54 17.36
CA GLN A 25 12.70 24.31 17.94
C GLN A 25 11.22 24.14 17.57
N VAL A 26 10.86 23.03 16.93
CA VAL A 26 9.48 22.76 16.52
C VAL A 26 8.60 22.72 17.76
N ASP A 27 7.51 23.46 17.73
CA ASP A 27 6.51 23.46 18.78
C ASP A 27 5.61 22.23 18.63
N VAL A 28 6.00 21.17 19.32
CA VAL A 28 5.29 19.87 19.30
C VAL A 28 3.87 19.99 19.84
N GLN A 29 3.62 20.93 20.77
CA GLN A 29 2.28 21.17 21.31
C GLN A 29 1.34 21.73 20.23
N LYS A 30 1.81 22.70 19.43
CA LYS A 30 1.02 23.22 18.30
C LYS A 30 0.73 22.14 17.24
N LEU A 31 1.67 21.22 17.01
CA LEU A 31 1.42 20.07 16.15
C LEU A 31 0.33 19.16 16.72
N ASP A 32 0.38 18.86 18.01
CA ASP A 32 -0.64 18.05 18.69
C ASP A 32 -2.04 18.67 18.59
N GLU A 33 -2.15 19.99 18.84
CA GLU A 33 -3.40 20.73 18.69
C GLU A 33 -3.95 20.67 17.25
N TYR A 34 -3.04 20.84 16.26
CA TYR A 34 -3.40 20.72 14.84
C TYR A 34 -3.89 19.29 14.49
N PHE A 35 -3.17 18.26 14.94
CA PHE A 35 -3.55 16.87 14.70
C PHE A 35 -4.92 16.57 15.29
N SER A 36 -5.13 16.94 16.55
CA SER A 36 -6.40 16.72 17.25
C SER A 36 -7.58 17.37 16.50
N SER A 37 -7.44 18.66 16.12
CA SER A 37 -8.46 19.38 15.36
C SER A 37 -8.70 18.79 13.97
N ALA A 38 -7.65 18.35 13.28
CA ALA A 38 -7.78 17.78 11.95
C ALA A 38 -8.48 16.40 11.99
N ILE A 39 -8.12 15.56 12.95
CA ILE A 39 -8.72 14.22 13.13
C ILE A 39 -10.20 14.32 13.47
N GLU A 40 -10.58 15.26 14.35
CA GLU A 40 -11.98 15.53 14.70
C GLU A 40 -12.79 15.95 13.46
N LYS A 41 -12.27 16.91 12.65
CA LYS A 41 -12.95 17.38 11.43
C LYS A 41 -13.14 16.30 10.36
N PHE A 42 -12.27 15.29 10.33
CA PHE A 42 -12.34 14.15 9.41
C PHE A 42 -13.16 12.98 9.98
N GLU A 43 -13.56 13.06 11.25
CA GLU A 43 -14.34 12.01 11.93
C GLU A 43 -13.68 10.63 11.86
N ILE A 44 -12.31 10.59 11.98
CA ILE A 44 -11.56 9.32 11.91
C ILE A 44 -11.60 8.66 13.30
N PRO A 45 -12.08 7.41 13.42
CA PRO A 45 -12.26 6.76 14.71
C PRO A 45 -10.96 6.53 15.49
N GLY A 46 -9.85 6.27 14.79
CA GLY A 46 -8.59 6.01 15.44
C GLY A 46 -7.38 6.42 14.59
N VAL A 47 -6.48 7.19 15.20
CA VAL A 47 -5.22 7.62 14.60
C VAL A 47 -4.10 7.48 15.62
N ALA A 48 -2.93 7.03 15.19
CA ALA A 48 -1.72 7.07 16.00
C ALA A 48 -0.57 7.69 15.21
N ILE A 49 0.17 8.62 15.82
CA ILE A 49 1.24 9.39 15.20
C ILE A 49 2.50 9.30 16.04
N GLY A 50 3.66 9.11 15.40
CA GLY A 50 4.95 9.14 16.04
C GLY A 50 5.99 9.89 15.23
N ILE A 51 6.90 10.60 15.91
CA ILE A 51 7.96 11.39 15.29
C ILE A 51 9.28 11.13 16.01
N VAL A 52 10.29 10.79 15.23
CA VAL A 52 11.71 10.73 15.64
C VAL A 52 12.45 11.89 15.03
N LYS A 53 13.22 12.59 15.83
CA LYS A 53 14.15 13.65 15.41
C LYS A 53 15.46 13.50 16.17
N ASP A 54 16.58 13.49 15.43
CA ASP A 54 17.91 13.37 16.02
C ASP A 54 18.03 12.18 17.00
N ASP A 55 17.65 10.98 16.53
CA ASP A 55 17.61 9.71 17.26
C ASP A 55 16.64 9.64 18.45
N SER A 56 15.90 10.69 18.74
CA SER A 56 14.99 10.73 19.88
C SER A 56 13.53 10.70 19.42
N VAL A 57 12.71 9.88 20.08
CA VAL A 57 11.25 9.95 19.93
C VAL A 57 10.77 11.23 20.62
N ILE A 58 10.39 12.24 19.84
CA ILE A 58 9.93 13.54 20.36
C ILE A 58 8.41 13.63 20.45
N PHE A 59 7.71 12.72 19.77
CA PHE A 59 6.26 12.65 19.79
C PHE A 59 5.79 11.20 19.56
N ALA A 60 4.86 10.72 20.37
CA ALA A 60 4.15 9.46 20.15
C ALA A 60 2.80 9.54 20.86
N LYS A 61 1.69 9.57 20.09
CA LYS A 61 0.35 9.75 20.64
C LYS A 61 -0.71 9.03 19.82
N GLY A 62 -1.72 8.50 20.49
CA GLY A 62 -2.96 7.99 19.90
C GLY A 62 -4.11 8.98 20.08
N TYR A 63 -5.04 8.96 19.13
CA TYR A 63 -6.27 9.76 19.10
C TYR A 63 -7.43 8.83 18.79
N GLY A 64 -8.56 9.03 19.45
CA GLY A 64 -9.72 8.14 19.41
C GLY A 64 -9.80 7.24 20.64
N ASP A 65 -10.94 6.58 20.81
CA ASP A 65 -11.23 5.80 22.02
C ASP A 65 -10.30 4.57 22.11
N GLY A 66 -9.57 4.46 23.21
CA GLY A 66 -8.63 3.36 23.47
C GLY A 66 -7.41 3.31 22.57
N ILE A 67 -7.19 4.27 21.65
CA ILE A 67 -6.03 4.30 20.77
C ILE A 67 -4.81 4.89 21.50
N THR A 68 -3.72 4.15 21.46
CA THR A 68 -2.42 4.51 22.06
C THR A 68 -1.29 4.29 21.06
N PRO A 69 -0.06 4.76 21.33
CA PRO A 69 1.12 4.43 20.50
C PRO A 69 1.45 2.93 20.43
N ASN A 70 0.87 2.11 21.31
CA ASN A 70 1.00 0.65 21.33
C ASN A 70 -0.19 -0.09 20.73
N THR A 71 -1.21 0.62 20.25
CA THR A 71 -2.32 0.00 19.51
C THR A 71 -1.80 -0.53 18.18
N VAL A 72 -2.16 -1.78 17.88
CA VAL A 72 -1.74 -2.47 16.64
C VAL A 72 -2.67 -2.06 15.50
N PHE A 73 -2.08 -1.62 14.40
CA PHE A 73 -2.76 -1.34 13.13
C PHE A 73 -2.22 -2.27 12.05
N GLY A 74 -3.06 -2.69 11.10
CA GLY A 74 -2.56 -3.18 9.83
C GLY A 74 -1.77 -2.06 9.14
N ILE A 75 -0.54 -2.32 8.73
CA ILE A 75 0.27 -1.30 8.05
C ILE A 75 0.24 -1.41 6.53
N ALA A 76 -0.49 -2.40 6.02
CA ALA A 76 -0.73 -2.58 4.59
C ALA A 76 0.58 -2.54 3.78
N SER A 77 0.61 -1.78 2.69
CA SER A 77 1.74 -1.72 1.76
C SER A 77 3.05 -1.17 2.34
N MET A 78 3.08 -0.64 3.56
CA MET A 78 4.36 -0.39 4.25
C MET A 78 5.17 -1.70 4.41
N SER A 79 4.52 -2.88 4.37
CA SER A 79 5.14 -4.21 4.34
C SER A 79 6.18 -4.38 3.22
N LYS A 80 6.01 -3.66 2.10
CA LYS A 80 6.94 -3.72 0.96
C LYS A 80 8.36 -3.27 1.31
N ALA A 81 8.50 -2.29 2.19
CA ALA A 81 9.80 -1.85 2.67
C ALA A 81 10.52 -2.96 3.47
N PHE A 82 9.77 -3.77 4.23
CA PHE A 82 10.31 -4.92 4.95
C PHE A 82 10.74 -6.03 3.98
N THR A 83 9.98 -6.28 2.93
CA THR A 83 10.35 -7.24 1.87
C THR A 83 11.62 -6.79 1.15
N ALA A 84 11.72 -5.52 0.77
CA ALA A 84 12.92 -4.97 0.12
C ALA A 84 14.15 -5.06 1.03
N ALA A 85 14.02 -4.77 2.33
CA ALA A 85 15.09 -4.93 3.29
C ALA A 85 15.50 -6.41 3.45
N SER A 86 14.53 -7.33 3.49
CA SER A 86 14.80 -8.77 3.60
C SER A 86 15.57 -9.30 2.39
N ILE A 87 15.21 -8.89 1.17
CA ILE A 87 16.01 -9.18 -0.04
C ILE A 87 17.39 -8.53 0.09
N GLY A 88 17.49 -7.29 0.58
CA GLY A 88 18.75 -6.61 0.81
C GLY A 88 19.69 -7.35 1.76
N MET A 89 19.16 -7.97 2.82
CA MET A 89 19.95 -8.82 3.74
C MET A 89 20.54 -10.04 3.02
N LEU A 90 19.78 -10.66 2.12
CA LEU A 90 20.29 -11.79 1.32
C LEU A 90 21.34 -11.33 0.31
N VAL A 91 21.25 -10.09 -0.19
CA VAL A 91 22.30 -9.49 -1.03
C VAL A 91 23.58 -9.24 -0.23
N ASP A 92 23.47 -8.68 0.98
CA ASP A 92 24.61 -8.50 1.89
C ASP A 92 25.30 -9.84 2.23
N GLU A 93 24.54 -10.91 2.30
CA GLU A 93 25.03 -12.28 2.51
C GLU A 93 25.57 -12.94 1.24
N ASN A 94 25.57 -12.26 0.08
CA ASN A 94 25.96 -12.77 -1.23
C ASN A 94 25.17 -14.02 -1.68
N LYS A 95 23.95 -14.20 -1.20
CA LYS A 95 23.07 -15.31 -1.58
C LYS A 95 22.27 -15.00 -2.84
N ILE A 96 22.00 -13.73 -3.09
CA ILE A 96 21.24 -13.21 -4.23
C ILE A 96 21.89 -11.91 -4.73
N SER A 97 21.70 -11.59 -6.01
CA SER A 97 22.08 -10.28 -6.58
C SER A 97 20.82 -9.55 -7.04
N TRP A 98 20.83 -8.22 -6.95
CA TRP A 98 19.75 -7.37 -7.47
C TRP A 98 19.46 -7.58 -8.95
N ASP A 99 20.47 -7.98 -9.73
CA ASP A 99 20.38 -8.19 -11.18
C ASP A 99 20.15 -9.66 -11.57
N ASP A 100 20.08 -10.57 -10.59
CA ASP A 100 19.71 -11.95 -10.83
C ASP A 100 18.32 -12.05 -11.45
N LYS A 101 18.16 -12.97 -12.39
CA LYS A 101 16.87 -13.25 -13.02
C LYS A 101 15.98 -14.02 -12.05
N VAL A 102 14.68 -13.68 -12.02
CA VAL A 102 13.71 -14.36 -11.17
C VAL A 102 13.70 -15.87 -11.43
N GLN A 103 13.77 -16.28 -12.71
CA GLN A 103 13.80 -17.69 -13.12
C GLN A 103 15.04 -18.47 -12.64
N LYS A 104 16.09 -17.81 -12.13
CA LYS A 104 17.22 -18.48 -11.46
C LYS A 104 16.76 -19.18 -10.17
N TYR A 105 15.77 -18.64 -9.51
CA TYR A 105 15.25 -19.12 -8.23
C TYR A 105 13.86 -19.78 -8.37
N LEU A 106 13.00 -19.23 -9.21
CA LEU A 106 11.67 -19.75 -9.51
C LEU A 106 11.64 -20.17 -10.98
N ALA A 107 12.12 -21.38 -11.28
CA ALA A 107 12.32 -21.87 -12.66
C ALA A 107 11.04 -21.84 -13.51
N ASP A 108 9.87 -22.09 -12.91
CA ASP A 108 8.56 -22.12 -13.56
C ASP A 108 7.87 -20.74 -13.62
N PHE A 109 8.52 -19.68 -13.10
CA PHE A 109 7.97 -18.33 -13.14
C PHE A 109 7.84 -17.84 -14.58
N THR A 110 6.63 -17.43 -14.96
CA THR A 110 6.33 -16.85 -16.28
C THR A 110 5.30 -15.75 -16.18
N LEU A 111 5.44 -14.76 -17.05
CA LEU A 111 4.40 -13.79 -17.41
C LEU A 111 3.85 -14.12 -18.79
N SER A 112 2.88 -13.38 -19.28
CA SER A 112 2.28 -13.61 -20.61
C SER A 112 3.27 -13.39 -21.77
N ASP A 113 4.34 -12.64 -21.56
CA ASP A 113 5.45 -12.46 -22.51
C ASP A 113 6.67 -13.29 -22.11
N PRO A 114 7.12 -14.26 -22.93
CA PRO A 114 8.28 -15.10 -22.62
C PRO A 114 9.60 -14.34 -22.53
N TYR A 115 9.79 -13.28 -23.35
CA TYR A 115 11.00 -12.47 -23.29
C TYR A 115 11.09 -11.73 -21.96
N ILE A 116 10.01 -11.03 -21.56
CA ILE A 116 9.96 -10.31 -20.28
C ILE A 116 10.17 -11.29 -19.12
N SER A 117 9.53 -12.46 -19.16
CA SER A 117 9.71 -13.53 -18.15
C SER A 117 11.18 -13.88 -17.96
N SER A 118 11.93 -14.05 -19.07
CA SER A 118 13.35 -14.41 -19.05
C SER A 118 14.28 -13.26 -18.64
N GLN A 119 13.82 -12.01 -18.75
CA GLN A 119 14.61 -10.81 -18.46
C GLN A 119 14.32 -10.18 -17.10
N LEU A 120 13.20 -10.55 -16.45
CA LEU A 120 12.78 -9.96 -15.18
C LEU A 120 13.81 -10.24 -14.08
N THR A 121 14.28 -9.18 -13.42
CA THR A 121 15.28 -9.26 -12.34
C THR A 121 14.62 -9.05 -10.98
N ILE A 122 15.36 -9.32 -9.90
CA ILE A 122 14.95 -9.00 -8.52
C ILE A 122 14.66 -7.52 -8.37
N THR A 123 15.50 -6.63 -8.94
CA THR A 123 15.23 -5.19 -8.99
C THR A 123 13.87 -4.89 -9.65
N ASP A 124 13.55 -5.54 -10.77
CA ASP A 124 12.30 -5.30 -11.49
C ASP A 124 11.07 -5.72 -10.68
N LEU A 125 11.15 -6.82 -9.90
CA LEU A 125 10.06 -7.26 -9.02
C LEU A 125 9.65 -6.19 -8.02
N ILE A 126 10.62 -5.57 -7.35
CA ILE A 126 10.36 -4.69 -6.20
C ILE A 126 10.50 -3.19 -6.53
N SER A 127 10.49 -2.85 -7.82
CA SER A 127 10.50 -1.45 -8.30
C SER A 127 9.33 -1.08 -9.21
N HIS A 128 8.30 -1.93 -9.34
CA HIS A 128 7.05 -1.63 -10.06
C HIS A 128 7.23 -1.31 -11.56
N ARG A 129 8.12 -2.05 -12.25
CA ARG A 129 8.42 -1.84 -13.68
C ARG A 129 8.36 -3.13 -14.50
N SER A 130 7.51 -4.07 -14.09
CA SER A 130 7.36 -5.39 -14.69
C SER A 130 6.65 -5.42 -16.05
N GLY A 131 5.95 -4.35 -16.42
CA GLY A 131 5.07 -4.30 -17.60
C GLY A 131 3.59 -4.57 -17.30
N LEU A 132 3.23 -4.96 -16.07
CA LEU A 132 1.85 -5.01 -15.61
C LEU A 132 1.35 -3.61 -15.26
N LYS A 133 0.05 -3.34 -15.41
CA LYS A 133 -0.58 -2.12 -14.92
C LYS A 133 -0.66 -2.10 -13.39
N THR A 134 -0.84 -0.89 -12.84
CA THR A 134 -1.14 -0.73 -11.40
C THR A 134 -2.29 -1.63 -11.00
N PHE A 135 -2.10 -2.42 -9.93
CA PHE A 135 -3.05 -3.35 -9.33
C PHE A 135 -3.49 -4.55 -10.19
N ASP A 136 -2.87 -4.77 -11.37
CA ASP A 136 -3.10 -6.02 -12.11
C ASP A 136 -2.72 -7.21 -11.21
N GLY A 137 -3.65 -8.15 -11.06
CA GLY A 137 -3.47 -9.35 -10.23
C GLY A 137 -4.04 -9.26 -8.83
N ASP A 138 -4.54 -8.11 -8.38
CA ASP A 138 -4.97 -7.94 -7.00
C ASP A 138 -6.20 -8.80 -6.63
N LEU A 139 -7.06 -9.12 -7.58
CA LEU A 139 -8.13 -10.11 -7.36
C LEU A 139 -7.63 -11.51 -7.01
N LEU A 140 -6.36 -11.85 -7.27
CA LEU A 140 -5.80 -13.17 -6.92
C LEU A 140 -5.51 -13.34 -5.43
N TRP A 141 -5.24 -12.25 -4.72
CA TRP A 141 -4.95 -12.30 -3.29
C TRP A 141 -6.06 -11.73 -2.41
N TYR A 142 -6.87 -10.78 -2.92
CA TYR A 142 -7.87 -10.10 -2.12
C TYR A 142 -9.01 -11.02 -1.72
N GLY A 143 -9.03 -11.38 -0.43
CA GLY A 143 -10.03 -12.26 0.16
C GLY A 143 -10.03 -13.71 -0.34
N THR A 144 -9.06 -14.10 -1.17
CA THR A 144 -8.98 -15.44 -1.73
C THR A 144 -8.29 -16.41 -0.78
N ASN A 145 -8.54 -17.70 -0.99
CA ASN A 145 -7.84 -18.79 -0.31
C ASN A 145 -6.61 -19.31 -1.09
N TYR A 146 -6.17 -18.60 -2.13
CA TYR A 146 -4.99 -19.00 -2.89
C TYR A 146 -3.71 -18.82 -2.06
N PRO A 147 -2.85 -19.85 -1.97
CA PRO A 147 -1.51 -19.69 -1.42
C PRO A 147 -0.63 -18.85 -2.37
N ARG A 148 0.45 -18.27 -1.85
CA ARG A 148 1.36 -17.36 -2.59
C ARG A 148 1.87 -17.96 -3.89
N ASN A 149 2.32 -19.22 -3.87
CA ASN A 149 2.81 -19.92 -5.07
C ASN A 149 1.73 -20.06 -6.16
N GLU A 150 0.46 -20.28 -5.79
CA GLU A 150 -0.64 -20.32 -6.76
C GLU A 150 -0.93 -18.94 -7.36
N ILE A 151 -0.87 -17.87 -6.56
CA ILE A 151 -0.97 -16.49 -7.04
C ILE A 151 0.14 -16.22 -8.08
N VAL A 152 1.40 -16.52 -7.74
CA VAL A 152 2.55 -16.36 -8.65
C VAL A 152 2.39 -17.15 -9.94
N LYS A 153 1.80 -18.34 -9.87
CA LYS A 153 1.53 -19.15 -11.06
C LYS A 153 0.42 -18.58 -11.94
N ARG A 154 -0.60 -17.93 -11.36
CA ARG A 154 -1.76 -17.40 -12.09
C ARG A 154 -1.47 -16.10 -12.83
N ILE A 155 -0.55 -15.26 -12.36
CA ILE A 155 -0.23 -13.98 -12.98
C ILE A 155 0.23 -14.10 -14.44
N ARG A 156 0.69 -15.27 -14.87
CA ARG A 156 1.06 -15.55 -16.27
C ARG A 156 -0.07 -15.34 -17.29
N LYS A 157 -1.31 -15.28 -16.82
CA LYS A 157 -2.50 -15.04 -17.66
C LYS A 157 -2.81 -13.56 -17.85
N LEU A 158 -2.17 -12.68 -17.08
CA LEU A 158 -2.39 -11.24 -17.16
C LEU A 158 -1.69 -10.63 -18.37
N PRO A 159 -2.38 -9.78 -19.14
CA PRO A 159 -1.75 -9.07 -20.25
C PRO A 159 -0.78 -8.02 -19.73
N LEU A 160 0.42 -7.96 -20.32
CA LEU A 160 1.37 -6.88 -20.08
C LEU A 160 0.97 -5.69 -20.95
N LYS A 161 0.46 -4.64 -20.32
CA LYS A 161 -0.09 -3.45 -21.00
C LYS A 161 0.84 -2.23 -20.90
N ASN A 162 1.78 -2.23 -19.95
CA ASN A 162 2.80 -1.21 -19.79
C ASN A 162 4.12 -1.63 -20.45
N GLN A 163 4.95 -0.66 -20.82
CA GLN A 163 6.28 -0.93 -21.36
C GLN A 163 7.21 -1.41 -20.23
N PHE A 164 7.80 -2.58 -20.44
CA PHE A 164 8.75 -3.20 -19.50
C PHE A 164 9.90 -2.26 -19.20
N ARG A 165 10.18 -2.01 -17.91
CA ARG A 165 11.21 -1.11 -17.37
C ARG A 165 11.08 0.37 -17.70
N ALA A 166 10.11 0.77 -18.55
CA ALA A 166 9.93 2.16 -18.98
C ALA A 166 8.73 2.82 -18.32
N GLU A 167 7.71 2.05 -17.97
CA GLU A 167 6.49 2.58 -17.36
C GLU A 167 6.28 2.02 -15.96
N TYR A 168 5.86 2.90 -15.05
CA TYR A 168 5.49 2.55 -13.68
C TYR A 168 4.11 1.87 -13.66
N GLY A 169 4.04 0.73 -12.96
CA GLY A 169 2.79 0.02 -12.66
C GLY A 169 2.87 -0.63 -11.29
N TYR A 170 2.19 -0.06 -10.29
CA TYR A 170 2.24 -0.55 -8.91
C TYR A 170 1.73 -1.98 -8.79
N GLN A 171 2.50 -2.89 -8.19
CA GLN A 171 2.24 -4.33 -8.22
C GLN A 171 2.37 -4.97 -6.84
N ASN A 172 1.27 -5.51 -6.31
CA ASN A 172 1.30 -6.36 -5.12
C ASN A 172 1.82 -7.76 -5.46
N VAL A 173 1.39 -8.34 -6.58
CA VAL A 173 1.78 -9.70 -7.00
C VAL A 173 3.27 -9.86 -7.27
N MET A 174 3.98 -8.78 -7.65
CA MET A 174 5.43 -8.81 -7.83
C MET A 174 6.16 -8.86 -6.47
N PHE A 175 5.65 -8.20 -5.46
CA PHE A 175 6.16 -8.32 -4.08
C PHE A 175 5.86 -9.69 -3.47
N ILE A 176 4.69 -10.28 -3.77
CA ILE A 176 4.39 -11.67 -3.41
C ILE A 176 5.43 -12.60 -4.06
N THR A 177 5.74 -12.40 -5.35
CA THR A 177 6.78 -13.16 -6.06
C THR A 177 8.16 -12.97 -5.41
N ALA A 178 8.51 -11.76 -4.96
CA ALA A 178 9.75 -11.53 -4.23
C ALA A 178 9.80 -12.29 -2.89
N GLY A 179 8.67 -12.46 -2.22
CA GLY A 179 8.54 -13.32 -1.03
C GLY A 179 8.83 -14.79 -1.33
N GLU A 180 8.32 -15.34 -2.44
CA GLU A 180 8.61 -16.71 -2.88
C GLU A 180 10.10 -16.88 -3.26
N VAL A 181 10.72 -15.87 -3.91
CA VAL A 181 12.18 -15.89 -4.15
C VAL A 181 12.95 -15.89 -2.84
N LEU A 182 12.54 -15.07 -1.85
CA LEU A 182 13.19 -15.04 -0.54
C LEU A 182 13.11 -16.40 0.15
N GLU A 183 11.95 -17.06 0.10
CA GLU A 183 11.75 -18.38 0.69
C GLU A 183 12.66 -19.43 0.03
N GLU A 184 12.73 -19.47 -1.31
CA GLU A 184 13.59 -20.37 -2.06
C GLU A 184 15.08 -20.18 -1.70
N VAL A 185 15.53 -18.93 -1.58
CA VAL A 185 16.95 -18.61 -1.32
C VAL A 185 17.33 -18.82 0.14
N SER A 186 16.43 -18.49 1.08
CA SER A 186 16.74 -18.54 2.52
C SER A 186 16.40 -19.86 3.19
N GLY A 187 15.50 -20.65 2.59
CA GLY A 187 14.90 -21.84 3.20
C GLY A 187 13.93 -21.52 4.36
N LYS A 188 13.48 -20.26 4.48
CA LYS A 188 12.52 -19.79 5.48
C LYS A 188 11.37 -19.08 4.79
N SER A 189 10.16 -19.25 5.29
CA SER A 189 9.03 -18.43 4.85
C SER A 189 9.36 -16.93 5.03
N TRP A 190 8.76 -16.09 4.19
CA TRP A 190 8.91 -14.63 4.31
C TRP A 190 8.52 -14.17 5.74
N ASP A 191 7.49 -14.77 6.32
CA ASP A 191 6.98 -14.47 7.65
C ASP A 191 8.00 -14.75 8.73
N GLU A 192 8.63 -15.93 8.71
CA GLU A 192 9.70 -16.32 9.64
C GLU A 192 10.93 -15.41 9.47
N PHE A 193 11.31 -15.14 8.22
CA PHE A 193 12.47 -14.30 7.93
C PHE A 193 12.31 -12.90 8.49
N VAL A 194 11.18 -12.23 8.21
CA VAL A 194 10.88 -10.88 8.72
C VAL A 194 10.83 -10.87 10.24
N ARG A 195 10.17 -11.86 10.85
CA ARG A 195 10.10 -11.97 12.31
C ARG A 195 11.48 -12.11 12.95
N GLU A 196 12.31 -13.02 12.45
CA GLU A 196 13.63 -13.30 13.03
C GLU A 196 14.65 -12.20 12.75
N ARG A 197 14.68 -11.73 11.52
CA ARG A 197 15.75 -10.87 11.04
C ARG A 197 15.46 -9.37 11.23
N ILE A 198 14.18 -9.00 11.35
CA ILE A 198 13.77 -7.60 11.53
C ILE A 198 13.08 -7.40 12.87
N PHE A 199 11.93 -8.03 13.12
CA PHE A 199 11.17 -7.73 14.34
C PHE A 199 11.96 -8.04 15.60
N ASN A 200 12.52 -9.24 15.71
CA ASN A 200 13.31 -9.64 16.88
C ASN A 200 14.57 -8.79 17.04
N LYS A 201 15.26 -8.46 15.94
CA LYS A 201 16.49 -7.65 15.96
C LYS A 201 16.24 -6.22 16.41
N LEU A 202 15.15 -5.62 15.97
CA LEU A 202 14.78 -4.24 16.33
C LEU A 202 13.97 -4.16 17.63
N GLY A 203 13.59 -5.29 18.24
CA GLY A 203 12.71 -5.32 19.40
C GLY A 203 11.28 -4.81 19.08
N MET A 204 10.77 -5.11 17.88
CA MET A 204 9.41 -4.80 17.41
C MET A 204 8.41 -5.85 17.95
N ASN A 205 8.25 -5.90 19.28
CA ASN A 205 7.57 -7.00 19.98
C ASN A 205 6.04 -7.00 19.82
N ASN A 206 5.45 -5.92 19.31
CA ASN A 206 4.02 -5.80 19.03
C ASN A 206 3.72 -5.83 17.52
N SER A 207 4.68 -6.30 16.72
CA SER A 207 4.54 -6.46 15.28
C SER A 207 4.36 -7.93 14.92
N SER A 208 3.52 -8.20 13.93
CA SER A 208 3.25 -9.54 13.39
C SER A 208 3.09 -9.51 11.88
N THR A 209 3.26 -10.65 11.23
CA THR A 209 3.01 -10.82 9.80
C THR A 209 1.61 -11.32 9.49
N SER A 210 0.84 -11.72 10.52
CA SER A 210 -0.51 -12.24 10.40
C SER A 210 -1.41 -11.74 11.52
N ILE A 211 -2.69 -11.55 11.21
CA ILE A 211 -3.72 -11.29 12.24
C ILE A 211 -3.97 -12.50 13.16
N THR A 212 -3.59 -13.70 12.73
CA THR A 212 -3.73 -14.92 13.53
C THR A 212 -2.73 -14.99 14.70
N GLU A 213 -1.73 -14.11 14.68
CA GLU A 213 -0.71 -13.98 15.74
C GLU A 213 -1.12 -13.01 16.87
N PHE A 214 -2.29 -12.38 16.76
CA PHE A 214 -2.78 -11.48 17.80
C PHE A 214 -3.03 -12.22 19.10
N LYS A 215 -2.47 -11.69 20.20
CA LYS A 215 -2.60 -12.28 21.52
C LYS A 215 -3.85 -11.74 22.22
N GLU A 216 -4.43 -12.53 23.10
CA GLU A 216 -5.53 -12.08 23.96
C GLU A 216 -5.13 -10.82 24.75
N GLY A 217 -6.01 -9.83 24.80
CA GLY A 217 -5.76 -8.54 25.46
C GLY A 217 -4.91 -7.54 24.67
N MET A 218 -4.46 -7.88 23.44
CA MET A 218 -3.77 -6.94 22.57
C MET A 218 -4.73 -5.86 22.08
N ALA A 219 -4.36 -4.59 22.23
CA ALA A 219 -5.11 -3.48 21.69
C ALA A 219 -4.93 -3.41 20.15
N VAL A 220 -5.98 -3.72 19.40
CA VAL A 220 -5.97 -3.73 17.93
C VAL A 220 -6.98 -2.70 17.43
N ALA A 221 -6.55 -1.85 16.49
CA ALA A 221 -7.41 -0.88 15.84
C ALA A 221 -8.39 -1.58 14.89
N VAL A 222 -9.68 -1.44 15.15
CA VAL A 222 -10.74 -1.98 14.28
C VAL A 222 -10.80 -1.14 13.01
N PRO A 223 -10.72 -1.75 11.80
CA PRO A 223 -10.83 -1.01 10.54
C PRO A 223 -12.26 -0.50 10.31
N HIS A 224 -12.41 0.67 9.65
CA HIS A 224 -13.70 1.31 9.37
C HIS A 224 -13.84 1.72 7.90
N VAL A 225 -15.03 1.52 7.34
CA VAL A 225 -15.44 2.05 6.05
C VAL A 225 -16.67 2.97 6.28
N ASP A 226 -16.59 4.21 5.82
CA ASP A 226 -17.63 5.23 6.02
C ASP A 226 -18.07 5.35 7.50
N GLY A 227 -17.09 5.36 8.42
CA GLY A 227 -17.31 5.46 9.87
C GLY A 227 -17.87 4.18 10.53
N LYS A 228 -18.10 3.11 9.78
CA LYS A 228 -18.61 1.84 10.30
C LYS A 228 -17.50 0.81 10.46
N PRO A 229 -17.45 0.10 11.59
CA PRO A 229 -16.47 -0.97 11.77
C PRO A 229 -16.71 -2.09 10.78
N ILE A 230 -15.63 -2.64 10.22
CA ILE A 230 -15.66 -3.80 9.36
C ILE A 230 -14.80 -4.92 9.93
N LYS A 231 -15.04 -6.15 9.48
CA LYS A 231 -14.18 -7.28 9.80
C LYS A 231 -12.81 -7.10 9.16
N GLN A 232 -11.74 -7.25 9.94
CA GLN A 232 -10.39 -7.33 9.39
C GLN A 232 -10.22 -8.65 8.63
N LEU A 233 -9.85 -8.55 7.35
CA LEU A 233 -9.53 -9.73 6.54
C LEU A 233 -8.12 -10.23 6.83
N ASN A 234 -7.90 -11.53 6.62
CA ASN A 234 -6.57 -12.10 6.62
C ASN A 234 -5.90 -11.87 5.25
N TYR A 235 -4.71 -11.28 5.28
CA TYR A 235 -3.92 -10.96 4.09
C TYR A 235 -2.61 -11.75 4.01
N ASP A 236 -2.51 -12.89 4.69
CA ASP A 236 -1.27 -13.70 4.77
C ASP A 236 -0.78 -14.14 3.40
N ASN A 237 -1.70 -14.41 2.46
CA ASN A 237 -1.37 -14.74 1.08
C ASN A 237 -0.73 -13.58 0.30
N SER A 238 -0.91 -12.34 0.74
CA SER A 238 -0.24 -11.16 0.20
C SER A 238 0.84 -10.61 1.15
N GLY A 239 1.30 -11.40 2.10
CA GLY A 239 2.22 -11.01 3.17
C GLY A 239 3.34 -10.08 2.75
N PRO A 240 4.18 -10.46 1.77
CA PRO A 240 5.29 -9.63 1.29
C PRO A 240 4.88 -8.26 0.74
N ALA A 241 3.60 -8.06 0.44
CA ALA A 241 3.04 -6.83 -0.08
C ALA A 241 2.22 -6.04 0.97
N ALA A 242 1.55 -6.69 1.95
CA ALA A 242 0.50 -5.99 2.70
C ALA A 242 0.12 -6.51 4.10
N SER A 243 0.62 -7.64 4.61
CA SER A 243 0.02 -8.29 5.80
C SER A 243 0.55 -7.84 7.15
N ILE A 244 1.64 -7.08 7.22
CA ILE A 244 2.23 -6.69 8.51
C ILE A 244 1.24 -5.86 9.32
N ASN A 245 1.17 -6.19 10.61
CA ASN A 245 0.48 -5.42 11.63
C ASN A 245 1.53 -4.89 12.62
N SER A 246 1.43 -3.63 13.04
CA SER A 246 2.43 -3.01 13.89
C SER A 246 1.87 -1.82 14.67
N THR A 247 2.70 -1.26 15.53
CA THR A 247 2.39 -0.10 16.37
C THR A 247 3.27 1.09 15.99
N VAL A 248 2.87 2.30 16.40
CA VAL A 248 3.73 3.49 16.24
C VAL A 248 5.09 3.27 16.85
N ASN A 249 5.16 2.76 18.09
CA ASN A 249 6.42 2.56 18.80
C ASN A 249 7.36 1.59 18.09
N ASP A 250 6.83 0.54 17.46
CA ASP A 250 7.66 -0.42 16.72
C ASP A 250 8.11 0.14 15.36
N ILE A 251 7.22 0.83 14.64
CA ILE A 251 7.59 1.46 13.36
C ILE A 251 8.60 2.61 13.54
N LEU A 252 8.59 3.32 14.68
CA LEU A 252 9.62 4.32 14.95
C LEU A 252 11.02 3.69 15.09
N LYS A 253 11.15 2.49 15.69
CA LYS A 253 12.43 1.74 15.72
C LYS A 253 12.89 1.38 14.31
N TRP A 254 11.95 0.95 13.45
CA TRP A 254 12.20 0.71 12.04
C TRP A 254 12.69 1.97 11.32
N GLY A 255 12.06 3.11 11.55
CA GLY A 255 12.47 4.41 11.01
C GLY A 255 13.86 4.83 11.48
N GLN A 256 14.17 4.69 12.78
CA GLN A 256 15.49 4.98 13.35
C GLN A 256 16.60 4.12 12.73
N MET A 257 16.36 2.81 12.54
CA MET A 257 17.33 1.93 11.88
C MET A 257 17.70 2.47 10.48
N TRP A 258 16.73 2.94 9.69
CA TRP A 258 16.99 3.53 8.37
C TRP A 258 17.76 4.84 8.45
N LEU A 259 17.41 5.75 9.39
CA LEU A 259 18.11 7.03 9.61
C LEU A 259 19.56 6.81 10.06
N ASN A 260 19.82 5.72 10.79
CA ASN A 260 21.14 5.33 11.28
C ASN A 260 21.93 4.47 10.29
N ASN A 261 21.70 4.63 8.97
CA ASN A 261 22.40 3.90 7.92
C ASN A 261 22.39 2.38 8.15
N GLY A 262 21.23 1.84 8.54
CA GLY A 262 21.03 0.42 8.75
C GLY A 262 21.57 -0.14 10.06
N LYS A 263 21.93 0.71 11.02
CA LYS A 263 22.42 0.28 12.33
C LYS A 263 21.31 0.36 13.39
N TRP A 264 21.30 -0.63 14.27
CA TRP A 264 20.44 -0.66 15.44
C TRP A 264 21.20 -1.21 16.65
N ASN A 265 21.23 -0.47 17.76
CA ASN A 265 21.96 -0.84 18.99
C ASN A 265 23.40 -1.29 18.74
N GLY A 266 24.09 -0.65 17.78
CA GLY A 266 25.48 -0.98 17.41
C GLY A 266 25.65 -2.17 16.44
N GLU A 267 24.58 -2.90 16.11
CA GLU A 267 24.59 -3.96 15.11
C GLU A 267 24.24 -3.41 13.72
N GLN A 268 24.97 -3.82 12.68
CA GLN A 268 24.62 -3.50 11.29
C GLN A 268 23.55 -4.50 10.81
N ILE A 269 22.35 -4.00 10.57
CA ILE A 269 21.19 -4.80 10.08
C ILE A 269 21.17 -4.84 8.56
N LEU A 270 21.51 -3.72 7.90
CA LEU A 270 21.64 -3.56 6.45
C LEU A 270 22.90 -2.77 6.15
N SER A 271 23.70 -3.17 5.16
CA SER A 271 24.86 -2.38 4.76
C SER A 271 24.47 -1.06 4.10
N GLU A 272 25.36 -0.08 4.16
CA GLU A 272 25.18 1.21 3.46
C GLU A 272 25.01 1.03 1.95
N ASN A 273 25.68 0.04 1.35
CA ASN A 273 25.55 -0.26 -0.09
C ASN A 273 24.12 -0.70 -0.44
N VAL A 274 23.53 -1.57 0.39
CA VAL A 274 22.13 -2.01 0.21
C VAL A 274 21.17 -0.85 0.40
N ILE A 275 21.36 -0.01 1.42
CA ILE A 275 20.52 1.17 1.67
C ILE A 275 20.58 2.14 0.48
N ASN A 276 21.77 2.44 -0.01
CA ASN A 276 21.95 3.31 -1.16
C ASN A 276 21.25 2.76 -2.41
N LYS A 277 21.30 1.44 -2.63
CA LYS A 277 20.58 0.80 -3.74
C LYS A 277 19.06 0.90 -3.55
N ILE A 278 18.55 0.64 -2.35
CA ILE A 278 17.12 0.73 -2.01
C ILE A 278 16.60 2.16 -2.21
N PHE A 279 17.36 3.17 -1.81
CA PHE A 279 17.00 4.58 -1.88
C PHE A 279 17.41 5.28 -3.19
N THR A 280 17.79 4.52 -4.21
CA THR A 280 18.01 5.01 -5.57
C THR A 280 16.73 4.85 -6.39
N PRO A 281 16.28 5.84 -7.17
CA PRO A 281 15.14 5.68 -8.08
C PRO A 281 15.45 4.63 -9.16
N HIS A 282 14.58 3.64 -9.29
CA HIS A 282 14.66 2.60 -10.31
C HIS A 282 13.64 2.78 -11.44
N ILE A 283 12.58 3.55 -11.14
CA ILE A 283 11.59 4.04 -12.11
C ILE A 283 11.19 5.45 -11.72
N MET A 284 11.15 6.35 -12.70
CA MET A 284 10.64 7.70 -12.51
C MET A 284 9.13 7.74 -12.73
N MET A 285 8.46 8.59 -11.98
CA MET A 285 7.02 8.79 -12.08
C MET A 285 6.73 10.21 -12.56
N PRO A 286 5.67 10.42 -13.37
CA PRO A 286 5.33 11.74 -13.84
C PRO A 286 4.89 12.65 -12.68
N VAL A 287 5.41 13.87 -12.65
CA VAL A 287 4.97 14.94 -11.76
C VAL A 287 3.97 15.81 -12.52
N ARG A 288 2.81 16.05 -11.94
CA ARG A 288 1.80 16.92 -12.57
C ARG A 288 2.30 18.36 -12.59
N PRO A 289 2.25 19.05 -13.74
CA PRO A 289 2.59 20.46 -13.82
C PRO A 289 1.75 21.30 -12.85
N GLY A 290 2.41 22.25 -12.17
CA GLY A 290 1.73 23.12 -11.20
C GLY A 290 1.28 22.42 -9.93
N ASN A 291 1.92 21.29 -9.56
CA ASN A 291 1.62 20.67 -8.28
C ASN A 291 1.86 21.65 -7.13
N LYS A 292 0.90 21.74 -6.23
CA LYS A 292 0.88 22.71 -5.12
C LYS A 292 1.99 22.52 -4.10
N TYR A 293 2.65 21.37 -4.10
CA TYR A 293 3.69 21.02 -3.13
C TYR A 293 5.10 21.40 -3.59
N GLY A 294 5.29 21.81 -4.85
CA GLY A 294 6.58 22.24 -5.38
C GLY A 294 7.56 21.09 -5.65
N THR A 295 7.06 19.87 -5.75
CA THR A 295 7.85 18.70 -6.16
C THR A 295 8.25 18.82 -7.62
N ASN A 296 9.52 18.63 -7.95
CA ASN A 296 10.07 18.68 -9.31
C ASN A 296 10.24 17.28 -9.92
N PHE A 297 10.55 16.30 -9.09
CA PHE A 297 10.69 14.90 -9.51
C PHE A 297 10.19 13.94 -8.45
N GLN A 298 9.72 12.80 -8.91
CA GLN A 298 9.35 11.68 -8.04
C GLN A 298 9.68 10.37 -8.73
N GLY A 299 9.91 9.34 -7.93
CA GLY A 299 10.22 8.01 -8.41
C GLY A 299 9.99 6.94 -7.35
N TYR A 300 10.27 5.70 -7.73
CA TYR A 300 10.23 4.56 -6.84
C TYR A 300 11.57 3.84 -6.83
N GLY A 301 12.06 3.57 -5.62
CA GLY A 301 13.27 2.78 -5.37
C GLY A 301 12.95 1.30 -5.26
N LEU A 302 13.48 0.64 -4.24
CA LEU A 302 13.13 -0.73 -3.88
C LEU A 302 12.27 -0.72 -2.62
N GLY A 303 10.95 -0.81 -2.79
CA GLY A 303 10.01 -0.76 -1.68
C GLY A 303 9.78 0.63 -1.06
N TRP A 304 10.25 1.71 -1.70
CA TRP A 304 10.11 3.08 -1.22
C TRP A 304 9.79 4.05 -2.34
N PHE A 305 8.79 4.90 -2.14
CA PHE A 305 8.57 6.11 -2.92
C PHE A 305 9.56 7.18 -2.51
N MET A 306 9.89 8.07 -3.45
CA MET A 306 10.73 9.22 -3.20
C MET A 306 10.33 10.43 -4.03
N PHE A 307 10.46 11.61 -3.44
CA PHE A 307 10.25 12.88 -4.11
C PHE A 307 11.11 13.97 -3.45
N ASP A 308 11.26 15.10 -4.12
CA ASP A 308 11.91 16.29 -3.55
C ASP A 308 10.88 17.22 -2.90
N TYR A 309 11.20 17.71 -1.71
CA TYR A 309 10.40 18.70 -0.99
C TYR A 309 11.31 19.64 -0.22
N SER A 310 11.15 20.95 -0.41
CA SER A 310 11.96 21.99 0.30
C SER A 310 13.47 21.70 0.27
N SER A 311 13.99 21.28 -0.90
CA SER A 311 15.40 20.90 -1.12
C SER A 311 15.86 19.63 -0.41
N HIS A 312 14.95 18.87 0.20
CA HIS A 312 15.23 17.59 0.84
C HIS A 312 14.73 16.41 -0.01
N LYS A 313 15.41 15.28 0.10
CA LYS A 313 14.94 14.01 -0.43
C LYS A 313 14.00 13.36 0.59
N ILE A 314 12.75 13.20 0.21
CA ILE A 314 11.74 12.54 1.03
C ILE A 314 11.59 11.09 0.57
N LEU A 315 11.75 10.18 1.49
CA LEU A 315 11.47 8.75 1.30
C LEU A 315 10.19 8.40 2.05
N HIS A 316 9.27 7.70 1.41
CA HIS A 316 8.05 7.29 2.10
C HIS A 316 7.48 6.00 1.54
N HIS A 317 6.65 5.34 2.31
CA HIS A 317 5.69 4.36 1.80
C HIS A 317 4.37 4.50 2.56
N GLY A 318 3.29 4.56 1.81
CA GLY A 318 1.94 4.50 2.35
C GLY A 318 1.41 3.07 2.35
N GLY A 319 0.35 2.84 3.12
CA GLY A 319 -0.41 1.59 3.10
C GLY A 319 -1.90 1.88 3.03
N GLY A 320 -2.61 1.20 2.14
CA GLY A 320 -4.06 1.25 2.02
C GLY A 320 -4.62 -0.16 1.92
N LEU A 321 -5.61 -0.44 2.74
CA LEU A 321 -6.49 -1.62 2.70
C LEU A 321 -7.88 -1.16 3.14
N PRO A 322 -8.96 -1.91 2.89
CA PRO A 322 -10.26 -1.55 3.42
C PRO A 322 -10.21 -1.23 4.90
N GLY A 323 -10.60 -0.01 5.25
CA GLY A 323 -10.59 0.48 6.62
C GLY A 323 -9.22 0.84 7.22
N VAL A 324 -8.17 0.95 6.42
CA VAL A 324 -6.81 1.27 6.91
C VAL A 324 -6.11 2.23 5.95
N HIS A 325 -5.49 3.29 6.50
CA HIS A 325 -4.56 4.14 5.76
C HIS A 325 -3.37 4.49 6.64
N THR A 326 -2.16 4.21 6.15
CA THR A 326 -0.93 4.37 6.94
C THR A 326 0.18 5.00 6.11
N LYS A 327 1.18 5.58 6.78
CA LYS A 327 2.35 6.14 6.12
C LYS A 327 3.54 6.20 7.06
N ILE A 328 4.71 5.80 6.55
CA ILE A 328 6.02 6.12 7.11
C ILE A 328 6.75 7.09 6.18
N VAL A 329 7.47 8.03 6.77
CA VAL A 329 8.27 9.02 6.05
C VAL A 329 9.64 9.13 6.69
N LEU A 330 10.67 9.21 5.85
CA LEU A 330 12.06 9.45 6.26
C LEU A 330 12.60 10.68 5.52
N VAL A 331 13.33 11.53 6.24
CA VAL A 331 14.10 12.65 5.71
C VAL A 331 15.52 12.51 6.24
N PRO A 332 16.38 11.70 5.57
CA PRO A 332 17.68 11.32 6.13
C PRO A 332 18.59 12.49 6.44
N ASP A 333 18.68 13.48 5.55
CA ASP A 333 19.52 14.68 5.73
C ASP A 333 19.02 15.65 6.82
N ALA A 334 17.75 15.50 7.23
CA ALA A 334 17.19 16.20 8.39
C ALA A 334 17.17 15.32 9.65
N ASN A 335 17.66 14.09 9.59
CA ASN A 335 17.55 13.10 10.68
C ASN A 335 16.14 13.05 11.29
N LEU A 336 15.13 12.93 10.40
CA LEU A 336 13.71 12.95 10.73
C LEU A 336 13.03 11.71 10.19
N ALA A 337 12.28 11.00 11.04
CA ALA A 337 11.33 9.98 10.63
C ALA A 337 10.00 10.17 11.35
N PHE A 338 8.91 9.86 10.69
CA PHE A 338 7.60 9.86 11.32
C PHE A 338 6.66 8.83 10.70
N VAL A 339 5.68 8.43 11.49
CA VAL A 339 4.67 7.45 11.11
C VAL A 339 3.27 7.96 11.46
N ILE A 340 2.32 7.71 10.58
CA ILE A 340 0.91 8.02 10.75
C ILE A 340 0.14 6.74 10.45
N LEU A 341 -0.63 6.24 11.42
CA LEU A 341 -1.45 5.04 11.30
C LEU A 341 -2.91 5.43 11.55
N THR A 342 -3.82 5.05 10.65
CA THR A 342 -5.27 5.30 10.82
C THR A 342 -6.07 4.03 10.56
N ASN A 343 -7.21 3.91 11.21
CA ASN A 343 -8.15 2.80 11.04
C ASN A 343 -9.35 3.16 10.14
N GLN A 344 -9.14 4.06 9.20
CA GLN A 344 -10.07 4.40 8.13
C GLN A 344 -9.32 4.92 6.91
N LEU A 345 -9.73 4.52 5.70
CA LEU A 345 -9.17 5.05 4.47
C LEU A 345 -9.61 6.51 4.28
N ASN A 346 -8.63 7.43 4.13
CA ASN A 346 -8.89 8.87 4.04
C ASN A 346 -7.70 9.59 3.42
N ASN A 347 -7.82 10.87 3.11
CA ASN A 347 -6.73 11.70 2.60
C ASN A 347 -6.08 12.64 3.66
N LEU A 348 -6.45 12.48 4.94
CA LEU A 348 -5.83 13.24 6.04
C LEU A 348 -4.36 12.84 6.24
N VAL A 349 -4.03 11.56 6.04
CA VAL A 349 -2.65 11.05 6.20
C VAL A 349 -1.64 11.85 5.39
N ASP A 350 -1.95 12.19 4.13
CA ASP A 350 -1.09 13.01 3.29
C ASP A 350 -1.03 14.47 3.76
N ALA A 351 -2.14 15.02 4.24
CA ALA A 351 -2.19 16.37 4.80
C ALA A 351 -1.33 16.49 6.06
N LEU A 352 -1.39 15.51 6.95
CA LEU A 352 -0.55 15.46 8.16
C LEU A 352 0.93 15.28 7.79
N MET A 353 1.25 14.47 6.77
CA MET A 353 2.62 14.33 6.26
C MET A 353 3.21 15.69 5.88
N TYR A 354 2.52 16.46 5.04
CA TYR A 354 3.02 17.78 4.63
C TYR A 354 3.08 18.77 5.78
N LYS A 355 2.15 18.73 6.72
CA LYS A 355 2.20 19.59 7.92
C LYS A 355 3.42 19.29 8.78
N ILE A 356 3.74 18.01 8.98
CA ILE A 356 4.96 17.62 9.71
C ILE A 356 6.21 18.08 8.94
N LEU A 357 6.29 17.80 7.63
CA LEU A 357 7.41 18.24 6.80
C LEU A 357 7.62 19.74 6.88
N ASP A 358 6.59 20.57 6.73
CA ASP A 358 6.69 22.03 6.84
C ASP A 358 7.22 22.48 8.19
N SER A 359 6.75 21.85 9.26
CA SER A 359 7.14 22.22 10.63
C SER A 359 8.61 21.93 10.90
N PHE A 360 9.17 20.85 10.36
CA PHE A 360 10.57 20.48 10.59
C PHE A 360 11.54 21.02 9.55
N LEU A 361 11.09 21.33 8.33
CA LEU A 361 11.91 21.81 7.24
C LEU A 361 11.81 23.33 7.06
N ASN A 362 11.20 24.05 8.02
CA ASN A 362 11.00 25.50 8.00
C ASN A 362 10.41 26.01 6.67
N SER A 363 9.43 25.27 6.16
CA SER A 363 8.78 25.56 4.90
C SER A 363 7.53 26.46 5.11
N LYS A 364 6.42 26.13 4.51
CA LYS A 364 5.19 26.94 4.52
C LYS A 364 4.33 26.59 5.75
N ASP A 365 3.56 27.55 6.24
CA ASP A 365 2.50 27.29 7.23
C ASP A 365 1.14 27.22 6.53
N ILE A 366 0.82 26.03 5.99
CA ILE A 366 -0.41 25.76 5.23
C ILE A 366 -1.33 24.86 6.05
N ASP A 367 -2.62 25.16 6.04
CA ASP A 367 -3.64 24.24 6.54
C ASP A 367 -4.00 23.17 5.49
N TYR A 368 -3.14 22.14 5.43
CA TYR A 368 -3.32 21.02 4.51
C TYR A 368 -4.57 20.19 4.83
N ALA A 369 -4.97 20.12 6.11
CA ALA A 369 -6.15 19.36 6.51
C ALA A 369 -7.44 20.00 5.96
N ALA A 370 -7.57 21.34 6.01
CA ALA A 370 -8.71 22.02 5.41
C ALA A 370 -8.78 21.77 3.88
N GLN A 371 -7.65 21.84 3.18
CA GLN A 371 -7.61 21.57 1.74
C GLN A 371 -7.93 20.11 1.40
N ALA A 372 -7.45 19.17 2.21
CA ALA A 372 -7.71 17.75 2.04
C ALA A 372 -9.20 17.43 2.30
N LEU A 373 -9.81 18.04 3.32
CA LEU A 373 -11.23 17.87 3.62
C LEU A 373 -12.14 18.36 2.48
N ASP A 374 -11.83 19.53 1.90
CA ASP A 374 -12.55 20.04 0.72
C ASP A 374 -12.43 19.08 -0.47
N SER A 375 -11.22 18.59 -0.75
CA SER A 375 -10.97 17.63 -1.82
C SER A 375 -11.67 16.29 -1.58
N TYR A 376 -11.73 15.83 -0.32
CA TYR A 376 -12.42 14.60 0.08
C TYR A 376 -13.93 14.72 -0.16
N LYS A 377 -14.56 15.83 0.25
CA LYS A 377 -15.98 16.09 0.00
C LYS A 377 -16.31 16.10 -1.48
N LYS A 378 -15.54 16.83 -2.30
CA LYS A 378 -15.73 16.86 -3.76
C LYS A 378 -15.59 15.48 -4.41
N TYR A 379 -14.65 14.66 -3.93
CA TYR A 379 -14.49 13.29 -4.42
C TYR A 379 -15.74 12.43 -4.15
N TYR A 380 -16.30 12.51 -2.92
CA TYR A 380 -17.53 11.77 -2.59
C TYR A 380 -18.76 12.29 -3.34
N GLU A 381 -18.89 13.61 -3.54
CA GLU A 381 -19.92 14.19 -4.40
C GLU A 381 -19.85 13.64 -5.82
N GLN A 382 -18.64 13.54 -6.38
CA GLN A 382 -18.41 12.97 -7.71
C GLN A 382 -18.76 11.47 -7.77
N LEU A 383 -18.37 10.69 -6.75
CA LEU A 383 -18.73 9.26 -6.67
C LEU A 383 -20.24 9.06 -6.62
N ASN A 384 -20.94 9.85 -5.81
CA ASN A 384 -22.40 9.79 -5.69
C ASN A 384 -23.08 10.15 -7.02
N LYS A 385 -22.59 11.17 -7.72
CA LYS A 385 -23.06 11.53 -9.06
C LYS A 385 -22.87 10.41 -10.06
N GLN A 386 -21.67 9.79 -10.11
CA GLN A 386 -21.40 8.64 -10.98
C GLN A 386 -22.32 7.45 -10.69
N LYS A 387 -22.58 7.18 -9.41
CA LYS A 387 -23.53 6.14 -8.99
C LYS A 387 -24.94 6.43 -9.49
N GLN A 388 -25.41 7.67 -9.33
CA GLN A 388 -26.72 8.08 -9.83
C GLN A 388 -26.82 7.99 -11.35
N GLU A 389 -25.83 8.53 -12.10
CA GLU A 389 -25.77 8.44 -13.55
C GLU A 389 -25.77 6.99 -14.06
N ARG A 390 -25.17 6.07 -13.27
CA ARG A 390 -25.18 4.64 -13.59
C ARG A 390 -26.58 4.04 -13.35
N GLU A 391 -27.28 4.44 -12.31
CA GLU A 391 -28.66 4.00 -12.03
C GLU A 391 -29.64 4.52 -13.08
N GLU A 392 -29.48 5.76 -13.55
CA GLU A 392 -30.31 6.37 -14.60
C GLU A 392 -30.18 5.69 -15.97
N LYS A 393 -29.06 4.97 -16.23
CA LYS A 393 -28.87 4.18 -17.46
C LYS A 393 -29.69 2.88 -17.50
N ARG A 394 -30.40 2.53 -16.43
CA ARG A 394 -31.26 1.35 -16.42
C ARG A 394 -32.42 1.52 -17.40
N VAL A 395 -32.65 0.49 -18.22
CA VAL A 395 -33.80 0.42 -19.12
C VAL A 395 -34.90 -0.37 -18.43
N GLU A 396 -35.97 0.30 -18.07
CA GLU A 396 -37.12 -0.32 -17.40
C GLU A 396 -37.98 -1.14 -18.36
N GLY A 397 -38.80 -2.07 -17.82
CA GLY A 397 -39.76 -2.88 -18.59
C GLY A 397 -39.16 -3.96 -19.48
N THR A 398 -37.86 -4.25 -19.32
CA THR A 398 -37.19 -5.35 -20.02
C THR A 398 -37.26 -6.65 -19.25
N THR A 399 -37.11 -7.77 -19.96
CA THR A 399 -37.00 -9.12 -19.37
C THR A 399 -35.73 -9.79 -19.87
N PRO A 400 -35.11 -10.70 -19.08
CA PRO A 400 -33.98 -11.51 -19.53
C PRO A 400 -34.41 -12.50 -20.62
N SER A 401 -33.45 -12.88 -21.47
CA SER A 401 -33.69 -13.79 -22.60
C SER A 401 -34.04 -15.23 -22.18
N LEU A 402 -33.64 -15.63 -20.96
CA LEU A 402 -33.87 -16.97 -20.41
C LEU A 402 -34.60 -16.89 -19.06
N PRO A 403 -35.36 -17.91 -18.67
CA PRO A 403 -35.78 -18.11 -17.28
C PRO A 403 -34.57 -18.12 -16.33
N PHE A 404 -34.76 -17.65 -15.09
CA PHE A 404 -33.67 -17.51 -14.12
C PHE A 404 -32.89 -18.79 -13.86
N GLU A 405 -33.57 -19.94 -13.80
CA GLU A 405 -32.95 -21.25 -13.59
C GLU A 405 -31.87 -21.59 -14.62
N GLN A 406 -31.99 -21.06 -15.84
CA GLN A 406 -31.03 -21.34 -16.91
C GLN A 406 -29.74 -20.55 -16.80
N TYR A 407 -29.71 -19.48 -15.99
CA TYR A 407 -28.47 -18.76 -15.64
C TYR A 407 -27.68 -19.51 -14.57
N ALA A 408 -28.29 -20.39 -13.81
CA ALA A 408 -27.60 -21.20 -12.81
C ALA A 408 -26.58 -22.15 -13.46
N GLY A 409 -25.50 -22.43 -12.74
CA GLY A 409 -24.45 -23.35 -13.20
C GLY A 409 -23.07 -22.98 -12.62
N ASN A 410 -22.09 -23.75 -13.12
CA ASN A 410 -20.68 -23.48 -12.84
C ASN A 410 -20.07 -22.70 -13.99
N TYR A 411 -19.18 -21.78 -13.66
CA TYR A 411 -18.47 -20.95 -14.60
C TYR A 411 -16.99 -20.93 -14.23
N ILE A 412 -16.12 -20.70 -15.20
CA ILE A 412 -14.68 -20.65 -14.99
C ILE A 412 -14.05 -19.48 -15.75
N ASP A 413 -13.17 -18.79 -15.07
CA ASP A 413 -12.22 -17.84 -15.65
C ASP A 413 -10.82 -18.43 -15.56
N ASP A 414 -10.04 -18.35 -16.64
CA ASP A 414 -8.71 -18.97 -16.74
C ASP A 414 -7.68 -18.32 -15.81
N TYR A 415 -7.90 -17.05 -15.45
CA TYR A 415 -7.05 -16.28 -14.58
C TYR A 415 -7.48 -16.39 -13.10
N TYR A 416 -8.76 -16.06 -12.84
CA TYR A 416 -9.28 -15.96 -11.47
C TYR A 416 -9.69 -17.33 -10.90
N GLY A 417 -10.32 -18.19 -11.70
CA GLY A 417 -10.82 -19.49 -11.28
C GLY A 417 -12.34 -19.60 -11.34
N SER A 418 -12.92 -20.38 -10.43
CA SER A 418 -14.32 -20.80 -10.53
C SER A 418 -15.29 -19.73 -9.98
N ALA A 419 -16.45 -19.63 -10.63
CA ALA A 419 -17.62 -18.94 -10.12
C ALA A 419 -18.83 -19.91 -10.17
N LYS A 420 -19.79 -19.70 -9.27
CA LYS A 420 -21.01 -20.51 -9.19
C LYS A 420 -22.22 -19.61 -9.08
N ILE A 421 -23.21 -19.86 -9.92
CA ILE A 421 -24.53 -19.25 -9.83
C ILE A 421 -25.52 -20.31 -9.38
N LYS A 422 -26.20 -20.04 -8.27
CA LYS A 422 -27.29 -20.89 -7.74
C LYS A 422 -28.62 -20.18 -7.95
N PHE A 423 -29.64 -20.99 -8.26
CA PHE A 423 -31.04 -20.57 -8.25
C PHE A 423 -31.75 -21.27 -7.09
N THR A 424 -32.30 -20.53 -6.16
CA THR A 424 -32.99 -21.02 -4.97
C THR A 424 -34.03 -19.97 -4.54
N ASP A 425 -35.24 -20.39 -4.23
CA ASP A 425 -36.32 -19.50 -3.76
C ASP A 425 -36.55 -18.29 -4.69
N ASP A 426 -36.62 -18.56 -6.01
CA ASP A 426 -36.79 -17.58 -7.09
C ASP A 426 -35.68 -16.53 -7.19
N LYS A 427 -34.50 -16.78 -6.58
CA LYS A 427 -33.34 -15.87 -6.55
C LYS A 427 -32.11 -16.51 -7.16
N LEU A 428 -31.35 -15.68 -7.86
CA LEU A 428 -30.00 -16.01 -8.33
C LEU A 428 -28.96 -15.47 -7.35
N THR A 429 -28.00 -16.30 -6.97
CA THR A 429 -26.85 -15.91 -6.14
C THR A 429 -25.55 -16.24 -6.88
N LEU A 430 -24.72 -15.24 -7.13
CA LEU A 430 -23.36 -15.43 -7.67
C LEU A 430 -22.35 -15.49 -6.53
N THR A 431 -21.46 -16.48 -6.59
CA THR A 431 -20.30 -16.62 -5.72
C THR A 431 -19.05 -16.79 -6.58
N LEU A 432 -18.04 -15.93 -6.37
CA LEU A 432 -16.69 -16.13 -6.88
C LEU A 432 -15.94 -17.03 -5.89
N VAL A 433 -15.78 -18.31 -6.26
CA VAL A 433 -15.41 -19.39 -5.32
C VAL A 433 -14.12 -19.13 -4.53
N PRO A 434 -13.02 -18.60 -5.13
CA PRO A 434 -11.78 -18.37 -4.38
C PRO A 434 -11.90 -17.37 -3.23
N ALA A 435 -12.87 -16.43 -3.32
CA ALA A 435 -13.12 -15.40 -2.31
C ALA A 435 -14.59 -15.41 -1.87
N ALA A 436 -15.17 -16.59 -1.65
CA ALA A 436 -16.60 -16.79 -1.41
C ALA A 436 -17.14 -15.97 -0.21
N GLU A 437 -16.32 -15.70 0.81
CA GLU A 437 -16.74 -14.93 1.98
C GLU A 437 -17.13 -13.48 1.61
N ILE A 438 -16.37 -12.84 0.72
CA ILE A 438 -16.55 -11.44 0.35
C ILE A 438 -17.22 -11.26 -1.02
N PHE A 439 -17.04 -12.22 -1.94
CA PHE A 439 -17.57 -12.14 -3.31
C PHE A 439 -18.75 -13.09 -3.53
N THR A 440 -19.72 -13.03 -2.62
CA THR A 440 -21.06 -13.62 -2.78
C THR A 440 -22.10 -12.52 -2.75
N GLY A 441 -23.09 -12.58 -3.66
CA GLY A 441 -24.17 -11.59 -3.72
C GLY A 441 -25.38 -12.09 -4.53
N GLU A 442 -26.56 -11.53 -4.25
CA GLU A 442 -27.78 -11.75 -5.02
C GLU A 442 -27.71 -11.01 -6.35
N LEU A 443 -28.10 -11.67 -7.44
CA LEU A 443 -28.26 -11.11 -8.77
C LEU A 443 -29.70 -10.64 -8.94
N THR A 444 -29.94 -9.32 -9.01
CA THR A 444 -31.26 -8.76 -9.31
C THR A 444 -31.32 -8.27 -10.75
N HIS A 445 -32.39 -8.61 -11.48
CA HIS A 445 -32.53 -8.21 -12.87
C HIS A 445 -32.43 -6.69 -13.04
N TRP A 446 -31.52 -6.24 -13.91
CA TRP A 446 -31.27 -4.84 -14.17
C TRP A 446 -31.95 -4.38 -15.47
N HIS A 447 -31.52 -4.92 -16.58
CA HIS A 447 -32.17 -4.80 -17.89
C HIS A 447 -31.63 -5.87 -18.84
N TYR A 448 -32.44 -6.31 -19.80
CA TYR A 448 -32.07 -7.35 -20.78
C TYR A 448 -31.41 -8.55 -20.11
N ASN A 449 -30.13 -8.85 -20.47
CA ASN A 449 -29.37 -9.96 -19.88
C ASN A 449 -28.33 -9.47 -18.83
N THR A 450 -28.56 -8.27 -18.31
CA THR A 450 -27.71 -7.67 -17.25
C THR A 450 -28.39 -7.76 -15.91
N PHE A 451 -27.62 -8.14 -14.88
CA PHE A 451 -28.08 -8.25 -13.51
C PHE A 451 -27.20 -7.36 -12.60
N LYS A 452 -27.82 -6.67 -11.65
CA LYS A 452 -27.14 -5.92 -10.60
C LYS A 452 -26.69 -6.87 -9.50
N ILE A 453 -25.46 -6.69 -9.01
CA ILE A 453 -24.91 -7.40 -7.87
C ILE A 453 -24.37 -6.43 -6.83
N GLN A 454 -24.63 -6.70 -5.55
CA GLN A 454 -23.89 -6.15 -4.43
C GLN A 454 -23.21 -7.31 -3.72
N PHE A 455 -21.89 -7.33 -3.76
CA PHE A 455 -21.12 -8.32 -3.02
C PHE A 455 -21.20 -8.08 -1.51
N ALA A 456 -20.88 -9.09 -0.71
CA ALA A 456 -20.84 -9.00 0.75
C ALA A 456 -19.73 -8.07 1.26
N ASP A 457 -18.73 -7.76 0.43
CA ASP A 457 -17.67 -6.81 0.74
C ASP A 457 -18.24 -5.38 0.84
N PRO A 458 -18.20 -4.74 2.03
CA PRO A 458 -18.72 -3.39 2.22
C PRO A 458 -17.87 -2.29 1.53
N TYR A 459 -16.66 -2.61 1.13
CA TYR A 459 -15.75 -1.67 0.45
C TYR A 459 -16.12 -1.46 -1.03
N LEU A 460 -16.78 -2.45 -1.66
CA LEU A 460 -17.07 -2.41 -3.09
C LEU A 460 -18.42 -1.75 -3.41
N PRO A 461 -18.52 -0.96 -4.49
CA PRO A 461 -19.79 -0.51 -5.02
C PRO A 461 -20.57 -1.68 -5.65
N PHE A 462 -21.82 -1.42 -6.06
CA PHE A 462 -22.56 -2.41 -6.84
C PHE A 462 -21.93 -2.63 -8.22
N GLY A 463 -21.96 -3.88 -8.69
CA GLY A 463 -21.55 -4.29 -10.02
C GLY A 463 -22.74 -4.61 -10.93
N LEU A 464 -22.45 -4.71 -12.23
CA LEU A 464 -23.37 -5.25 -13.24
C LEU A 464 -22.76 -6.50 -13.85
N VAL A 465 -23.50 -7.59 -13.79
CA VAL A 465 -23.14 -8.88 -14.40
C VAL A 465 -23.83 -8.98 -15.75
N ASN A 466 -23.05 -8.96 -16.83
CA ASN A 466 -23.55 -9.03 -18.19
C ASN A 466 -23.37 -10.46 -18.72
N PHE A 467 -24.48 -11.15 -18.95
CA PHE A 467 -24.48 -12.48 -19.52
C PHE A 467 -24.32 -12.46 -21.03
N GLU A 468 -23.50 -13.38 -21.54
CA GLU A 468 -23.11 -13.48 -22.93
C GLU A 468 -23.75 -14.69 -23.61
N PHE A 469 -24.12 -14.51 -24.89
CA PHE A 469 -24.78 -15.52 -25.70
C PHE A 469 -24.06 -15.68 -27.04
N ASN A 470 -24.04 -16.92 -27.56
CA ASN A 470 -23.55 -17.14 -28.91
C ASN A 470 -24.66 -16.82 -29.97
N THR A 471 -24.31 -16.97 -31.24
CA THR A 471 -25.25 -16.73 -32.39
C THR A 471 -26.50 -17.58 -32.38
N ASP A 472 -26.46 -18.70 -31.70
CA ASP A 472 -27.62 -19.62 -31.57
C ASP A 472 -28.48 -19.29 -30.34
N GLY A 473 -28.20 -18.22 -29.64
CA GLY A 473 -28.91 -17.80 -28.43
C GLY A 473 -28.61 -18.65 -27.18
N LYS A 474 -27.52 -19.43 -27.20
CA LYS A 474 -27.08 -20.22 -26.06
C LYS A 474 -26.21 -19.38 -25.13
N LEU A 475 -26.50 -19.43 -23.83
CA LEU A 475 -25.71 -18.80 -22.78
C LEU A 475 -24.28 -19.37 -22.73
N THR A 476 -23.25 -18.53 -22.93
CA THR A 476 -21.85 -18.94 -23.00
C THR A 476 -21.04 -18.51 -21.77
N GLY A 477 -21.42 -17.41 -21.08
CA GLY A 477 -20.67 -16.90 -19.97
C GLY A 477 -21.21 -15.60 -19.42
N PHE A 478 -20.36 -14.90 -18.65
CA PHE A 478 -20.64 -13.55 -18.17
C PHE A 478 -19.34 -12.79 -17.89
N ILE A 479 -19.46 -11.46 -17.91
CA ILE A 479 -18.45 -10.51 -17.43
C ILE A 479 -19.04 -9.69 -16.28
N ILE A 480 -18.15 -9.07 -15.48
CA ILE A 480 -18.53 -8.22 -14.34
C ILE A 480 -18.04 -6.79 -14.61
N ASP A 481 -18.94 -5.85 -14.76
CA ASP A 481 -18.66 -4.41 -14.75
C ASP A 481 -18.86 -3.89 -13.32
N LEU A 482 -17.75 -3.78 -12.56
CA LEU A 482 -17.71 -3.22 -11.21
C LEU A 482 -16.64 -2.14 -11.17
N PRO A 483 -17.02 -0.85 -11.08
CA PRO A 483 -16.08 0.25 -11.08
C PRO A 483 -15.32 0.30 -9.75
N ASN A 484 -14.05 -0.09 -9.79
CA ASN A 484 -13.14 0.01 -8.66
C ASN A 484 -11.71 0.22 -9.19
N PRO A 485 -10.95 1.21 -8.69
CA PRO A 485 -9.60 1.48 -9.20
C PRO A 485 -8.56 0.43 -8.79
N ASP A 486 -8.83 -0.33 -7.72
CA ASP A 486 -7.87 -1.26 -7.11
C ASP A 486 -8.09 -2.71 -7.60
N PHE A 487 -9.32 -3.06 -8.00
CA PHE A 487 -9.68 -4.42 -8.40
C PHE A 487 -10.27 -4.44 -9.81
N HIS A 488 -9.53 -5.02 -10.75
CA HIS A 488 -9.85 -5.00 -12.17
C HIS A 488 -10.79 -6.15 -12.56
N PHE A 489 -12.08 -6.04 -12.18
CA PHE A 489 -13.10 -7.02 -12.54
C PHE A 489 -13.30 -7.13 -14.04
N GLU A 490 -12.98 -6.08 -14.82
CA GLU A 490 -13.04 -6.08 -16.29
C GLU A 490 -12.05 -7.07 -16.95
N ASN A 491 -11.08 -7.58 -16.22
CA ASN A 491 -10.19 -8.63 -16.70
C ASN A 491 -10.78 -10.04 -16.55
N LEU A 492 -11.94 -10.19 -15.89
CA LEU A 492 -12.59 -11.48 -15.65
C LEU A 492 -13.57 -11.81 -16.77
N HIS A 493 -13.45 -13.00 -17.32
CA HIS A 493 -14.36 -13.52 -18.34
C HIS A 493 -14.77 -14.98 -18.01
N PHE A 494 -15.88 -15.13 -17.33
CA PHE A 494 -16.38 -16.42 -16.86
C PHE A 494 -17.13 -17.16 -17.95
N LYS A 495 -16.62 -18.33 -18.37
CA LYS A 495 -17.25 -19.23 -19.35
C LYS A 495 -18.10 -20.28 -18.65
N LYS A 496 -19.32 -20.51 -19.14
CA LYS A 496 -20.24 -21.57 -18.63
C LYS A 496 -19.65 -22.94 -18.93
N GLN A 497 -19.65 -23.81 -17.93
CA GLN A 497 -19.19 -25.19 -18.03
C GLN A 497 -20.32 -26.13 -18.42
#